data_50d60afd612bef6fdb42e07fca282b30
#
_entry.id   50d60afd612bef6fdb42e07fca282b30
#
_cell.length_a   1.000
_cell.length_b   1.000
_cell.length_c   1.000
_cell.angle_alpha   90.00
_cell.angle_beta   90.00
_cell.angle_gamma   90.00
#
_symmetry.space_group_name_H-M   'P 1'
#
loop_
_entity.id
_entity.type
_entity.pdbx_description
1 polymer ?
#
loop_
_entity_poly.entity_id
_entity_poly.type
_entity_poly.pdbx_seq_one_letter_code
_entity_poly.pdbx_strand_id
1 'polypeptide(L)'
;MTRHYFKHIILALVGTTALQCTPPKTYQINGNALGYDDGTAFYLFALDQDNQSIAVDTLVVQNGLFSGQYPYSDTSALSYIKIDDQGRNVVFFIENQDLTITVDRDDPSVTQLKGGKINTAYYDYLNQSARFAAEKEALNQAIKTANTQQDDLLARELAKDLNAIGVQEKQYLVTFMDTNFNSLFGLMLLSEMYGDKDLNPAEVSDYIAALGPKFKNHPIANDLRAQLAAVGKNQIGSVATKFEGPTPQGTTLSLDQAMGQYTLIDFWASWCRPCRAENPNVVRAYNKFHERGLNIISVSLDREGQKDRWTKAIADDQMDWYHVSNLQFWQEPIAREYGVRSIPQTFLIDAEGRIIDKNLRGAALEARLEQLMPAP
;
A
#
# COMPACT_ATOMS: atom_id res chain seq x y z
N MET A 1 -88.00 -49.10 0.18
CA MET A 1 -86.59 -49.24 -0.29
C MET A 1 -85.95 -47.92 -0.15
N THR A 2 -85.30 -47.67 0.95
CA THR A 2 -84.69 -46.39 1.31
C THR A 2 -83.13 -46.53 1.24
N ARG A 3 -82.47 -45.80 0.37
CA ARG A 3 -81.05 -45.78 0.13
C ARG A 3 -80.48 -44.60 0.91
N HIS A 4 -79.63 -44.86 1.94
CA HIS A 4 -78.90 -43.86 2.69
C HIS A 4 -77.65 -43.50 1.92
N TYR A 5 -77.46 -42.19 1.65
CA TYR A 5 -76.20 -41.64 1.17
C TYR A 5 -75.34 -41.13 2.37
N PHE A 6 -74.21 -41.76 2.61
CA PHE A 6 -73.19 -41.28 3.55
C PHE A 6 -72.42 -40.19 2.86
N LYS A 7 -72.45 -38.96 3.36
CA LYS A 7 -71.58 -37.87 2.93
C LYS A 7 -70.29 -37.93 3.78
N HIS A 8 -69.15 -38.21 3.14
CA HIS A 8 -67.85 -38.06 3.74
C HIS A 8 -67.46 -36.58 3.67
N ILE A 9 -67.32 -35.92 4.81
CA ILE A 9 -66.68 -34.58 4.95
C ILE A 9 -65.20 -34.81 5.06
N ILE A 10 -64.48 -34.44 4.02
CA ILE A 10 -62.97 -34.35 4.06
C ILE A 10 -62.66 -33.02 4.68
N LEU A 11 -62.12 -33.06 5.92
CA LEU A 11 -61.60 -31.91 6.62
C LEU A 11 -60.16 -31.64 6.09
N ALA A 12 -60.04 -30.67 5.16
CA ALA A 12 -58.73 -30.23 4.68
C ALA A 12 -58.02 -29.44 5.80
N LEU A 13 -57.01 -30.05 6.44
CA LEU A 13 -56.11 -29.37 7.35
C LEU A 13 -55.20 -28.46 6.52
N VAL A 14 -55.52 -27.16 6.45
CA VAL A 14 -54.59 -26.15 5.90
C VAL A 14 -53.52 -25.91 6.95
N GLY A 15 -52.39 -26.61 6.80
CA GLY A 15 -51.16 -26.34 7.56
C GLY A 15 -50.58 -24.99 7.14
N THR A 16 -50.79 -23.96 7.95
CA THR A 16 -50.05 -22.69 7.84
C THR A 16 -48.62 -22.93 8.27
N THR A 17 -47.73 -23.17 7.32
CA THR A 17 -46.28 -23.07 7.56
C THR A 17 -45.99 -21.60 7.75
N ALA A 18 -45.93 -21.15 9.01
CA ALA A 18 -45.31 -19.88 9.37
C ALA A 18 -43.82 -19.96 8.97
N LEU A 19 -43.45 -19.30 7.90
CA LEU A 19 -42.03 -18.99 7.65
C LEU A 19 -41.59 -18.14 8.84
N GLN A 20 -40.90 -18.76 9.79
CA GLN A 20 -40.15 -18.03 10.81
C GLN A 20 -39.00 -17.35 10.11
N CYS A 21 -39.15 -16.08 9.72
CA CYS A 21 -38.04 -15.21 9.40
C CYS A 21 -37.21 -15.06 10.69
N THR A 22 -36.12 -15.78 10.80
CA THR A 22 -35.12 -15.50 11.83
C THR A 22 -34.60 -14.08 11.57
N PRO A 23 -34.62 -13.19 12.55
CA PRO A 23 -34.07 -11.84 12.36
C PRO A 23 -32.64 -11.95 11.92
N PRO A 24 -32.15 -11.06 11.02
CA PRO A 24 -30.79 -11.05 10.57
C PRO A 24 -29.87 -10.91 11.81
N LYS A 25 -28.77 -11.65 11.82
CA LYS A 25 -27.73 -11.50 12.86
C LYS A 25 -27.16 -10.10 12.73
N THR A 26 -26.96 -9.43 13.87
CA THR A 26 -26.43 -8.06 13.95
C THR A 26 -25.31 -7.99 14.97
N TYR A 27 -24.43 -6.99 14.82
CA TYR A 27 -23.44 -6.58 15.80
C TYR A 27 -23.70 -5.12 16.19
N GLN A 28 -23.17 -4.71 17.35
CA GLN A 28 -23.32 -3.37 17.88
C GLN A 28 -21.99 -2.64 17.92
N ILE A 29 -22.05 -1.35 17.63
CA ILE A 29 -20.97 -0.40 17.96
C ILE A 29 -21.49 0.44 19.11
N ASN A 30 -20.85 0.35 20.26
CA ASN A 30 -21.16 1.14 21.45
C ASN A 30 -19.94 2.00 21.80
N GLY A 31 -20.17 3.26 22.13
CA GLY A 31 -19.05 4.17 22.40
C GLY A 31 -19.30 5.13 23.55
N ASN A 32 -18.18 5.50 24.21
CA ASN A 32 -18.09 6.59 25.17
C ASN A 32 -17.43 7.79 24.49
N ALA A 33 -18.09 8.95 24.53
CA ALA A 33 -17.65 10.19 23.92
C ALA A 33 -17.31 11.22 25.02
N LEU A 34 -16.13 11.06 25.62
CA LEU A 34 -15.68 11.90 26.73
C LEU A 34 -15.43 13.33 26.28
N GLY A 35 -15.98 14.32 26.98
CA GLY A 35 -15.80 15.72 26.66
C GLY A 35 -16.61 16.23 25.45
N TYR A 36 -17.40 15.38 24.79
CA TYR A 36 -18.27 15.78 23.67
C TYR A 36 -19.67 16.16 24.18
N ASP A 37 -20.27 17.17 23.58
CA ASP A 37 -21.60 17.67 23.91
C ASP A 37 -22.68 16.75 23.27
N ASP A 38 -23.84 16.66 23.93
CA ASP A 38 -25.00 15.98 23.38
C ASP A 38 -25.41 16.61 22.02
N GLY A 39 -25.75 15.76 21.05
CA GLY A 39 -26.03 16.18 19.68
C GLY A 39 -24.81 16.20 18.76
N THR A 40 -23.58 16.01 19.28
CA THR A 40 -22.40 15.84 18.42
C THR A 40 -22.57 14.63 17.51
N ALA A 41 -22.29 14.81 16.22
CA ALA A 41 -22.44 13.76 15.21
C ALA A 41 -21.07 13.17 14.85
N PHE A 42 -20.94 11.85 14.94
CA PHE A 42 -19.83 11.08 14.44
C PHE A 42 -20.26 10.34 13.17
N TYR A 43 -19.46 10.35 12.13
CA TYR A 43 -19.83 9.78 10.82
C TYR A 43 -19.10 8.47 10.60
N LEU A 44 -19.87 7.39 10.44
CA LEU A 44 -19.35 6.07 10.12
C LEU A 44 -19.19 5.90 8.61
N PHE A 45 -18.00 5.49 8.20
CA PHE A 45 -17.66 5.16 6.82
C PHE A 45 -17.13 3.74 6.72
N ALA A 46 -17.37 3.11 5.58
CA ALA A 46 -16.71 1.88 5.17
C ALA A 46 -15.94 2.12 3.86
N LEU A 47 -14.84 1.43 3.66
CA LEU A 47 -14.15 1.43 2.37
C LEU A 47 -14.72 0.33 1.48
N ASP A 48 -15.05 0.67 0.23
CA ASP A 48 -15.43 -0.30 -0.80
C ASP A 48 -14.19 -1.00 -1.41
N GLN A 49 -14.43 -1.82 -2.43
CA GLN A 49 -13.37 -2.58 -3.13
C GLN A 49 -12.38 -1.68 -3.88
N ASP A 50 -12.79 -0.46 -4.22
CA ASP A 50 -11.97 0.54 -4.90
C ASP A 50 -11.33 1.55 -3.92
N ASN A 51 -11.35 1.24 -2.61
CA ASN A 51 -10.89 2.10 -1.51
C ASN A 51 -11.59 3.47 -1.45
N GLN A 52 -12.84 3.56 -1.93
CA GLN A 52 -13.65 4.77 -1.80
C GLN A 52 -14.44 4.72 -0.49
N SER A 53 -14.50 5.87 0.19
CA SER A 53 -15.27 6.00 1.43
C SER A 53 -16.75 6.09 1.14
N ILE A 54 -17.51 5.13 1.63
CA ILE A 54 -18.99 5.11 1.56
C ILE A 54 -19.53 5.46 2.95
N ALA A 55 -20.38 6.48 3.04
CA ALA A 55 -21.07 6.81 4.28
C ALA A 55 -22.05 5.70 4.64
N VAL A 56 -21.96 5.18 5.86
CA VAL A 56 -22.77 4.09 6.38
C VAL A 56 -23.84 4.62 7.33
N ASP A 57 -23.46 5.47 8.29
CA ASP A 57 -24.36 5.94 9.35
C ASP A 57 -23.84 7.25 9.98
N THR A 58 -24.72 7.87 10.78
CA THR A 58 -24.39 9.00 11.66
C THR A 58 -24.73 8.64 13.10
N LEU A 59 -23.70 8.53 13.94
CA LEU A 59 -23.82 8.20 15.36
C LEU A 59 -23.90 9.52 16.15
N VAL A 60 -24.99 9.73 16.86
CA VAL A 60 -25.21 10.96 17.63
C VAL A 60 -24.92 10.73 19.10
N VAL A 61 -24.10 11.60 19.69
CA VAL A 61 -23.77 11.57 21.11
C VAL A 61 -25.00 11.96 21.95
N GLN A 62 -25.36 11.15 22.94
CA GLN A 62 -26.41 11.40 23.91
C GLN A 62 -25.93 10.92 25.30
N ASN A 63 -25.93 11.80 26.28
CA ASN A 63 -25.43 11.55 27.64
C ASN A 63 -23.99 10.98 27.64
N GLY A 64 -23.11 11.51 26.75
CA GLY A 64 -21.73 11.06 26.61
C GLY A 64 -21.57 9.68 25.96
N LEU A 65 -22.61 9.10 25.39
CA LEU A 65 -22.61 7.80 24.72
C LEU A 65 -23.04 7.93 23.25
N PHE A 66 -22.60 6.99 22.44
CA PHE A 66 -23.13 6.80 21.07
C PHE A 66 -23.26 5.30 20.77
N SER A 67 -24.20 4.94 19.90
CA SER A 67 -24.38 3.53 19.51
C SER A 67 -25.00 3.39 18.14
N GLY A 68 -24.74 2.23 17.50
CA GLY A 68 -25.37 1.82 16.26
C GLY A 68 -25.45 0.29 16.19
N GLN A 69 -26.43 -0.23 15.44
CA GLN A 69 -26.61 -1.67 15.23
C GLN A 69 -26.58 -1.97 13.74
N TYR A 70 -25.75 -2.93 13.32
CA TYR A 70 -25.46 -3.22 11.93
C TYR A 70 -25.65 -4.70 11.60
N PRO A 71 -26.12 -5.04 10.40
CA PRO A 71 -26.22 -6.43 9.98
C PRO A 71 -24.83 -7.06 9.83
N TYR A 72 -24.74 -8.38 10.03
CA TYR A 72 -23.53 -9.12 9.71
C TYR A 72 -23.16 -8.96 8.25
N SER A 73 -21.87 -8.80 7.98
CA SER A 73 -21.28 -8.75 6.64
C SER A 73 -20.51 -10.03 6.36
N ASP A 74 -20.67 -10.57 5.16
CA ASP A 74 -19.85 -11.72 4.69
C ASP A 74 -18.43 -11.30 4.31
N THR A 75 -18.23 -9.99 4.09
CA THR A 75 -16.93 -9.42 3.75
C THR A 75 -16.31 -8.71 4.95
N SER A 76 -15.01 -8.93 5.18
CA SER A 76 -14.23 -8.05 6.05
C SER A 76 -13.99 -6.73 5.33
N ALA A 77 -14.32 -5.62 5.99
CA ALA A 77 -14.10 -4.29 5.44
C ALA A 77 -13.34 -3.44 6.46
N LEU A 78 -12.47 -2.58 5.95
CA LEU A 78 -11.89 -1.49 6.72
C LEU A 78 -12.95 -0.40 6.86
N SER A 79 -13.19 0.05 8.07
CA SER A 79 -14.16 1.09 8.39
C SER A 79 -13.53 2.11 9.33
N TYR A 80 -14.12 3.30 9.37
CA TYR A 80 -13.68 4.31 10.31
C TYR A 80 -14.83 5.20 10.75
N ILE A 81 -14.73 5.69 11.97
CA ILE A 81 -15.61 6.73 12.49
C ILE A 81 -14.85 8.05 12.43
N LYS A 82 -15.33 8.98 11.62
CA LYS A 82 -14.85 10.37 11.60
C LYS A 82 -15.41 11.09 12.81
N ILE A 83 -14.52 11.54 13.70
CA ILE A 83 -14.88 12.16 14.97
C ILE A 83 -15.06 13.68 14.81
N ASP A 84 -14.20 14.33 14.00
CA ASP A 84 -14.25 15.75 13.77
C ASP A 84 -13.65 16.15 12.42
N ASP A 85 -13.71 17.44 12.09
CA ASP A 85 -13.16 17.99 10.85
C ASP A 85 -11.63 18.19 10.89
N GLN A 86 -10.97 17.96 12.02
CA GLN A 86 -9.51 18.00 12.15
C GLN A 86 -8.85 16.70 11.68
N GLY A 87 -9.64 15.73 11.17
CA GLY A 87 -9.16 14.46 10.61
C GLY A 87 -8.95 13.37 11.64
N ARG A 88 -9.49 13.51 12.86
CA ARG A 88 -9.46 12.42 13.84
C ARG A 88 -10.43 11.31 13.41
N ASN A 89 -9.87 10.12 13.20
CA ASN A 89 -10.62 8.93 12.81
C ASN A 89 -10.29 7.77 13.74
N VAL A 90 -11.32 7.00 14.10
CA VAL A 90 -11.15 5.70 14.76
C VAL A 90 -11.33 4.64 13.69
N VAL A 91 -10.23 3.99 13.32
CA VAL A 91 -10.20 2.95 12.28
C VAL A 91 -10.45 1.59 12.90
N PHE A 92 -11.24 0.74 12.23
CA PHE A 92 -11.52 -0.62 12.68
C PHE A 92 -11.89 -1.54 11.52
N PHE A 93 -11.84 -2.85 11.78
CA PHE A 93 -12.21 -3.91 10.86
C PHE A 93 -13.55 -4.53 11.27
N ILE A 94 -14.44 -4.75 10.30
CA ILE A 94 -15.73 -5.43 10.54
C ILE A 94 -15.49 -6.93 10.67
N GLU A 95 -15.76 -7.47 11.87
CA GLU A 95 -15.58 -8.89 12.22
C GLU A 95 -16.90 -9.56 12.65
N ASN A 96 -18.05 -8.89 12.49
CA ASN A 96 -19.35 -9.36 12.98
C ASN A 96 -19.38 -9.63 14.51
N GLN A 97 -18.66 -8.79 15.25
CA GLN A 97 -18.60 -8.82 16.72
C GLN A 97 -18.87 -7.41 17.25
N ASP A 98 -19.45 -7.35 18.44
CA ASP A 98 -19.71 -6.08 19.12
C ASP A 98 -18.38 -5.32 19.37
N LEU A 99 -18.43 -4.04 19.12
CA LEU A 99 -17.31 -3.12 19.35
C LEU A 99 -17.64 -2.16 20.47
N THR A 100 -16.66 -1.90 21.33
CA THR A 100 -16.69 -0.81 22.30
C THR A 100 -15.59 0.18 22.00
N ILE A 101 -15.97 1.45 21.81
CA ILE A 101 -15.06 2.53 21.42
C ILE A 101 -15.09 3.61 22.50
N THR A 102 -13.93 4.07 22.93
CA THR A 102 -13.84 5.25 23.80
C THR A 102 -13.04 6.31 23.06
N VAL A 103 -13.59 7.50 22.96
CA VAL A 103 -12.94 8.69 22.39
C VAL A 103 -12.98 9.81 23.41
N ASP A 104 -11.93 10.62 23.44
CA ASP A 104 -11.85 11.80 24.29
C ASP A 104 -11.54 13.03 23.41
N ARG A 105 -12.29 14.11 23.62
CA ARG A 105 -12.13 15.35 22.83
C ARG A 105 -10.79 16.02 23.11
N ASP A 106 -10.38 16.03 24.36
CA ASP A 106 -9.25 16.82 24.84
C ASP A 106 -7.94 16.00 24.87
N ASP A 107 -8.06 14.65 24.96
CA ASP A 107 -6.91 13.74 24.89
C ASP A 107 -7.14 12.57 23.91
N PRO A 108 -6.77 12.76 22.63
CA PRO A 108 -6.88 11.70 21.63
C PRO A 108 -6.09 10.42 21.95
N SER A 109 -5.08 10.49 22.84
CA SER A 109 -4.23 9.33 23.20
C SER A 109 -4.98 8.27 24.01
N VAL A 110 -6.10 8.62 24.63
CA VAL A 110 -6.95 7.69 25.37
C VAL A 110 -7.95 6.95 24.48
N THR A 111 -7.93 7.20 23.15
CA THR A 111 -8.78 6.47 22.22
C THR A 111 -8.52 4.97 22.31
N GLN A 112 -9.55 4.22 22.62
CA GLN A 112 -9.49 2.75 22.76
C GLN A 112 -10.60 2.11 21.93
N LEU A 113 -10.27 0.99 21.32
CA LEU A 113 -11.24 0.12 20.67
C LEU A 113 -11.08 -1.30 21.20
N LYS A 114 -12.20 -1.92 21.58
CA LYS A 114 -12.28 -3.31 22.04
C LYS A 114 -13.33 -4.05 21.21
N GLY A 115 -13.04 -5.30 20.90
CA GLY A 115 -13.89 -6.20 20.13
C GLY A 115 -13.25 -6.64 18.82
N GLY A 116 -13.26 -7.95 18.60
CA GLY A 116 -12.65 -8.59 17.44
C GLY A 116 -11.15 -8.87 17.57
N LYS A 117 -10.71 -9.96 16.92
CA LYS A 117 -9.30 -10.37 16.94
C LYS A 117 -8.43 -9.49 16.06
N ILE A 118 -8.96 -9.11 14.88
CA ILE A 118 -8.23 -8.26 13.94
C ILE A 118 -8.04 -6.87 14.53
N ASN A 119 -9.08 -6.33 15.16
CA ASN A 119 -9.03 -5.03 15.81
C ASN A 119 -8.03 -5.03 16.98
N THR A 120 -8.02 -6.06 17.81
CA THR A 120 -7.03 -6.20 18.89
C THR A 120 -5.61 -6.22 18.30
N ALA A 121 -5.35 -7.06 17.30
CA ALA A 121 -4.06 -7.14 16.66
C ALA A 121 -3.64 -5.81 16.01
N TYR A 122 -4.56 -5.10 15.38
CA TYR A 122 -4.30 -3.80 14.76
C TYR A 122 -3.87 -2.74 15.77
N TYR A 123 -4.59 -2.62 16.89
CA TYR A 123 -4.24 -1.65 17.93
C TYR A 123 -2.97 -2.02 18.70
N ASP A 124 -2.71 -3.31 18.92
CA ASP A 124 -1.43 -3.79 19.49
C ASP A 124 -0.26 -3.44 18.55
N TYR A 125 -0.45 -3.64 17.25
CA TYR A 125 0.52 -3.23 16.23
C TYR A 125 0.78 -1.71 16.25
N LEU A 126 -0.27 -0.89 16.26
CA LEU A 126 -0.14 0.57 16.31
C LEU A 126 0.62 1.04 17.55
N ASN A 127 0.29 0.48 18.73
CA ASN A 127 0.95 0.81 19.97
C ASN A 127 2.44 0.45 19.95
N GLN A 128 2.78 -0.72 19.43
CA GLN A 128 4.18 -1.15 19.34
C GLN A 128 4.96 -0.34 18.29
N SER A 129 4.35 -0.04 17.14
CA SER A 129 4.96 0.81 16.10
C SER A 129 5.21 2.23 16.62
N ALA A 130 4.27 2.79 17.38
CA ALA A 130 4.44 4.10 18.02
C ALA A 130 5.61 4.12 19.02
N ARG A 131 5.80 3.03 19.77
CA ARG A 131 6.97 2.89 20.68
C ARG A 131 8.28 2.87 19.90
N PHE A 132 8.40 2.05 18.86
CA PHE A 132 9.60 2.04 18.01
C PHE A 132 9.87 3.41 17.38
N ALA A 133 8.82 4.09 16.89
CA ALA A 133 8.95 5.43 16.32
C ALA A 133 9.48 6.44 17.35
N ALA A 134 8.96 6.43 18.58
CA ALA A 134 9.40 7.32 19.66
C ALA A 134 10.86 7.04 20.07
N GLU A 135 11.26 5.77 20.19
CA GLU A 135 12.63 5.37 20.53
C GLU A 135 13.62 5.81 19.42
N LYS A 136 13.27 5.59 18.15
CA LYS A 136 14.06 6.04 17.00
C LYS A 136 14.21 7.56 16.95
N GLU A 137 13.11 8.30 17.19
CA GLU A 137 13.14 9.76 17.20
C GLU A 137 14.04 10.30 18.32
N ALA A 138 13.96 9.73 19.53
CA ALA A 138 14.84 10.09 20.64
C ALA A 138 16.31 9.87 20.31
N LEU A 139 16.67 8.73 19.69
CA LEU A 139 18.02 8.43 19.24
C LEU A 139 18.49 9.38 18.13
N ASN A 140 17.63 9.68 17.15
CA ASN A 140 17.97 10.65 16.10
C ASN A 140 18.26 12.04 16.64
N GLN A 141 17.50 12.52 17.63
CA GLN A 141 17.75 13.80 18.30
C GLN A 141 19.07 13.76 19.10
N ALA A 142 19.36 12.67 19.78
CA ALA A 142 20.63 12.47 20.49
C ALA A 142 21.83 12.46 19.55
N ILE A 143 21.74 11.75 18.41
CA ILE A 143 22.77 11.74 17.35
C ILE A 143 23.01 13.15 16.81
N LYS A 144 21.93 13.90 16.53
CA LYS A 144 22.01 15.28 16.07
C LYS A 144 22.75 16.17 17.09
N THR A 145 22.46 15.99 18.37
CA THR A 145 23.12 16.72 19.46
C THR A 145 24.59 16.38 19.56
N ALA A 146 24.96 15.07 19.55
CA ALA A 146 26.35 14.61 19.57
C ALA A 146 27.16 15.18 18.38
N ASN A 147 26.57 15.15 17.17
CA ASN A 147 27.21 15.74 15.98
C ASN A 147 27.42 17.26 16.12
N THR A 148 26.48 17.98 16.72
CA THR A 148 26.60 19.43 16.97
C THR A 148 27.72 19.73 17.97
N GLN A 149 27.93 18.83 18.93
CA GLN A 149 28.99 18.91 19.95
C GLN A 149 30.34 18.34 19.47
N GLN A 150 30.41 17.85 18.22
CA GLN A 150 31.56 17.19 17.62
C GLN A 150 32.03 15.94 18.42
N ASP A 151 31.11 15.25 19.09
CA ASP A 151 31.35 13.98 19.77
C ASP A 151 31.05 12.81 18.83
N ASP A 152 32.03 12.55 17.94
CA ASP A 152 31.95 11.49 16.94
C ASP A 152 31.83 10.08 17.55
N LEU A 153 32.36 9.87 18.75
CA LEU A 153 32.32 8.57 19.43
C LEU A 153 30.88 8.28 19.88
N LEU A 154 30.27 9.22 20.59
CA LEU A 154 28.88 9.11 21.05
C LEU A 154 27.91 9.00 19.87
N ALA A 155 28.10 9.80 18.80
CA ALA A 155 27.27 9.72 17.61
C ALA A 155 27.29 8.32 16.96
N ARG A 156 28.46 7.66 16.91
CA ARG A 156 28.60 6.29 16.39
C ARG A 156 27.96 5.24 17.31
N GLU A 157 28.04 5.39 18.62
CA GLU A 157 27.38 4.48 19.56
C GLU A 157 25.86 4.58 19.44
N LEU A 158 25.32 5.79 19.45
CA LEU A 158 23.89 6.02 19.26
C LEU A 158 23.38 5.52 17.90
N ALA A 159 24.18 5.61 16.84
CA ALA A 159 23.83 5.05 15.54
C ALA A 159 23.76 3.51 15.55
N LYS A 160 24.57 2.83 16.38
CA LYS A 160 24.43 1.38 16.59
C LYS A 160 23.14 1.04 17.31
N ASP A 161 22.78 1.83 18.33
CA ASP A 161 21.52 1.63 19.06
C ASP A 161 20.31 1.86 18.15
N LEU A 162 20.34 2.89 17.30
CA LEU A 162 19.31 3.15 16.29
C LEU A 162 19.15 1.96 15.33
N ASN A 163 20.27 1.40 14.87
CA ASN A 163 20.23 0.19 14.02
C ASN A 163 19.67 -1.03 14.78
N ALA A 164 20.02 -1.19 16.05
CA ALA A 164 19.50 -2.28 16.88
C ALA A 164 17.97 -2.19 17.04
N ILE A 165 17.41 -0.99 17.26
CA ILE A 165 15.95 -0.76 17.25
C ILE A 165 15.32 -1.14 15.92
N GLY A 166 15.96 -0.80 14.79
CA GLY A 166 15.48 -1.22 13.45
C GLY A 166 15.43 -2.74 13.28
N VAL A 167 16.41 -3.46 13.81
CA VAL A 167 16.42 -4.93 13.80
C VAL A 167 15.31 -5.51 14.68
N GLN A 168 15.08 -4.93 15.86
CA GLN A 168 14.00 -5.36 16.77
C GLN A 168 12.62 -5.13 16.16
N GLU A 169 12.39 -3.97 15.52
CA GLU A 169 11.15 -3.67 14.82
C GLU A 169 10.89 -4.66 13.68
N LYS A 170 11.90 -4.96 12.85
CA LYS A 170 11.77 -5.95 11.78
C LYS A 170 11.44 -7.34 12.34
N GLN A 171 12.08 -7.76 13.42
CA GLN A 171 11.79 -9.04 14.07
C GLN A 171 10.37 -9.09 14.62
N TYR A 172 9.90 -7.99 15.22
CA TYR A 172 8.52 -7.85 15.68
C TYR A 172 7.53 -7.98 14.51
N LEU A 173 7.76 -7.27 13.40
CA LEU A 173 6.91 -7.32 12.21
C LEU A 173 6.77 -8.74 11.65
N VAL A 174 7.88 -9.47 11.52
CA VAL A 174 7.85 -10.86 11.04
C VAL A 174 7.06 -11.75 11.99
N THR A 175 7.34 -11.69 13.31
CA THR A 175 6.61 -12.48 14.31
C THR A 175 5.13 -12.13 14.35
N PHE A 176 4.79 -10.85 14.18
CA PHE A 176 3.41 -10.40 14.12
C PHE A 176 2.71 -10.96 12.87
N MET A 177 3.38 -10.94 11.71
CA MET A 177 2.86 -11.48 10.47
C MET A 177 2.58 -12.97 10.55
N ASP A 178 3.45 -13.78 11.16
CA ASP A 178 3.28 -15.23 11.29
C ASP A 178 1.93 -15.62 11.93
N THR A 179 1.40 -14.77 12.80
CA THR A 179 0.13 -15.00 13.48
C THR A 179 -1.07 -14.30 12.87
N ASN A 180 -0.86 -13.22 12.10
CA ASN A 180 -1.92 -12.32 11.66
C ASN A 180 -2.09 -12.23 10.13
N PHE A 181 -1.23 -12.87 9.32
CA PHE A 181 -1.25 -12.74 7.85
C PHE A 181 -2.60 -13.13 7.21
N ASN A 182 -3.33 -14.08 7.81
CA ASN A 182 -4.60 -14.57 7.27
C ASN A 182 -5.80 -13.71 7.76
N SER A 183 -5.66 -12.40 7.66
CA SER A 183 -6.68 -11.40 7.97
C SER A 183 -6.61 -10.25 6.98
N LEU A 184 -7.64 -9.38 6.94
CA LEU A 184 -7.61 -8.20 6.07
C LEU A 184 -6.44 -7.27 6.45
N PHE A 185 -6.26 -7.02 7.75
CA PHE A 185 -5.14 -6.22 8.22
C PHE A 185 -3.79 -6.88 7.89
N GLY A 186 -3.65 -8.19 8.09
CA GLY A 186 -2.44 -8.93 7.72
C GLY A 186 -2.10 -8.83 6.24
N LEU A 187 -3.11 -8.88 5.34
CA LEU A 187 -2.89 -8.67 3.91
C LEU A 187 -2.44 -7.25 3.57
N MET A 188 -3.02 -6.24 4.23
CA MET A 188 -2.60 -4.84 4.06
C MET A 188 -1.15 -4.66 4.51
N LEU A 189 -0.81 -5.18 5.69
CA LEU A 189 0.56 -5.13 6.24
C LEU A 189 1.55 -5.92 5.37
N LEU A 190 1.17 -7.08 4.84
CA LEU A 190 1.99 -7.86 3.90
C LEU A 190 2.33 -7.05 2.64
N SER A 191 1.35 -6.31 2.11
CA SER A 191 1.55 -5.43 0.95
C SER A 191 2.50 -4.26 1.26
N GLU A 192 2.38 -3.66 2.44
CA GLU A 192 3.26 -2.60 2.93
C GLU A 192 4.69 -3.10 3.10
N MET A 193 4.91 -4.18 3.87
CA MET A 193 6.23 -4.78 4.10
C MET A 193 6.92 -5.22 2.80
N TYR A 194 6.15 -5.70 1.82
CA TYR A 194 6.69 -6.00 0.49
C TYR A 194 7.08 -4.72 -0.26
N GLY A 195 6.28 -3.65 -0.17
CA GLY A 195 6.58 -2.33 -0.74
C GLY A 195 7.86 -1.73 -0.18
N ASP A 196 8.04 -1.79 1.13
CA ASP A 196 9.17 -1.24 1.87
C ASP A 196 10.43 -2.13 1.82
N LYS A 197 10.33 -3.30 1.18
CA LYS A 197 11.41 -4.30 1.03
C LYS A 197 11.82 -4.98 2.34
N ASP A 198 10.95 -4.97 3.34
CA ASP A 198 11.15 -5.72 4.58
C ASP A 198 11.03 -7.23 4.35
N LEU A 199 10.21 -7.63 3.36
CA LEU A 199 10.09 -9.00 2.90
C LEU A 199 10.58 -9.14 1.46
N ASN A 200 11.27 -10.25 1.20
CA ASN A 200 11.68 -10.62 -0.15
C ASN A 200 10.53 -11.34 -0.93
N PRO A 201 10.64 -11.50 -2.26
CA PRO A 201 9.60 -12.15 -3.06
C PRO A 201 9.24 -13.57 -2.63
N ALA A 202 10.18 -14.36 -2.11
CA ALA A 202 9.92 -15.74 -1.69
C ALA A 202 9.10 -15.76 -0.40
N GLU A 203 9.45 -14.95 0.60
CA GLU A 203 8.69 -14.81 1.86
C GLU A 203 7.24 -14.40 1.60
N VAL A 204 7.02 -13.40 0.71
CA VAL A 204 5.66 -12.97 0.33
C VAL A 204 4.90 -14.08 -0.37
N SER A 205 5.56 -14.85 -1.25
CA SER A 205 4.96 -16.01 -1.93
C SER A 205 4.47 -17.06 -0.93
N ASP A 206 5.25 -17.34 0.12
CA ASP A 206 4.91 -18.29 1.17
C ASP A 206 3.67 -17.85 1.96
N TYR A 207 3.60 -16.58 2.38
CA TYR A 207 2.39 -16.05 3.03
C TYR A 207 1.16 -16.13 2.14
N ILE A 208 1.27 -15.77 0.85
CA ILE A 208 0.16 -15.84 -0.11
C ILE A 208 -0.30 -17.28 -0.33
N ALA A 209 0.62 -18.25 -0.39
CA ALA A 209 0.31 -19.67 -0.55
C ALA A 209 -0.44 -20.22 0.68
N ALA A 210 -0.14 -19.72 1.87
CA ALA A 210 -0.74 -20.12 3.14
C ALA A 210 -2.11 -19.47 3.44
N LEU A 211 -2.59 -18.52 2.60
CA LEU A 211 -3.86 -17.84 2.80
C LEU A 211 -5.06 -18.81 2.78
N GLY A 212 -5.93 -18.66 3.77
CA GLY A 212 -7.20 -19.38 3.84
C GLY A 212 -8.19 -18.97 2.74
N PRO A 213 -9.28 -19.75 2.56
CA PRO A 213 -10.25 -19.56 1.47
C PRO A 213 -10.81 -18.13 1.38
N LYS A 214 -11.03 -17.49 2.52
CA LYS A 214 -11.60 -16.13 2.60
C LYS A 214 -10.73 -15.08 1.93
N PHE A 215 -9.41 -15.20 2.04
CA PHE A 215 -8.45 -14.20 1.57
C PHE A 215 -7.65 -14.64 0.35
N LYS A 216 -7.72 -15.92 -0.04
CA LYS A 216 -6.96 -16.46 -1.16
C LYS A 216 -7.17 -15.69 -2.47
N ASN A 217 -8.39 -15.23 -2.74
CA ASN A 217 -8.75 -14.48 -3.94
C ASN A 217 -9.03 -13.00 -3.66
N HIS A 218 -8.60 -12.49 -2.51
CA HIS A 218 -8.78 -11.08 -2.16
C HIS A 218 -8.00 -10.19 -3.16
N PRO A 219 -8.51 -8.99 -3.54
CA PRO A 219 -7.83 -8.09 -4.47
C PRO A 219 -6.37 -7.83 -4.12
N ILE A 220 -6.03 -7.57 -2.85
CA ILE A 220 -4.65 -7.36 -2.38
C ILE A 220 -3.79 -8.60 -2.65
N ALA A 221 -4.28 -9.81 -2.37
CA ALA A 221 -3.52 -11.04 -2.63
C ALA A 221 -3.30 -11.29 -4.12
N ASN A 222 -4.29 -10.94 -4.97
CA ASN A 222 -4.16 -11.03 -6.42
C ASN A 222 -3.16 -10.01 -6.95
N ASP A 223 -3.17 -8.80 -6.43
CA ASP A 223 -2.20 -7.75 -6.79
C ASP A 223 -0.77 -8.15 -6.40
N LEU A 224 -0.56 -8.68 -5.19
CA LEU A 224 0.74 -9.20 -4.77
C LEU A 224 1.23 -10.33 -5.69
N ARG A 225 0.36 -11.27 -6.10
CA ARG A 225 0.73 -12.32 -7.09
C ARG A 225 1.15 -11.74 -8.42
N ALA A 226 0.43 -10.73 -8.90
CA ALA A 226 0.76 -10.05 -10.16
C ALA A 226 2.13 -9.36 -10.05
N GLN A 227 2.41 -8.68 -8.93
CA GLN A 227 3.70 -8.06 -8.67
C GLN A 227 4.86 -9.09 -8.61
N LEU A 228 4.66 -10.22 -7.91
CA LEU A 228 5.65 -11.30 -7.87
C LEU A 228 5.93 -11.87 -9.26
N ALA A 229 4.90 -12.09 -10.05
CA ALA A 229 5.03 -12.56 -11.44
C ALA A 229 5.78 -11.55 -12.31
N ALA A 230 5.51 -10.24 -12.14
CA ALA A 230 6.18 -9.18 -12.87
C ALA A 230 7.68 -9.10 -12.54
N VAL A 231 8.02 -9.20 -11.24
CA VAL A 231 9.43 -9.28 -10.80
C VAL A 231 10.14 -10.49 -11.42
N GLY A 232 9.46 -11.63 -11.50
CA GLY A 232 10.01 -12.86 -12.10
C GLY A 232 10.29 -12.71 -13.61
N LYS A 233 9.47 -11.96 -14.34
CA LYS A 233 9.64 -11.74 -15.78
C LYS A 233 10.85 -10.86 -16.12
N ASN A 234 11.12 -9.84 -15.32
CA ASN A 234 12.14 -8.84 -15.59
C ASN A 234 13.40 -9.07 -14.73
N GLN A 235 13.98 -10.27 -14.80
CA GLN A 235 15.26 -10.61 -14.16
C GLN A 235 16.44 -10.38 -15.10
N ILE A 236 17.65 -10.23 -14.56
CA ILE A 236 18.88 -10.19 -15.37
C ILE A 236 18.95 -11.45 -16.21
N GLY A 237 19.21 -11.29 -17.52
CA GLY A 237 19.23 -12.35 -18.53
C GLY A 237 17.91 -12.58 -19.26
N SER A 238 16.76 -12.11 -18.74
CA SER A 238 15.47 -12.18 -19.45
C SER A 238 15.31 -11.03 -20.44
N VAL A 239 14.45 -11.22 -21.44
CA VAL A 239 14.04 -10.13 -22.33
C VAL A 239 13.09 -9.21 -21.57
N ALA A 240 13.38 -7.91 -21.61
CA ALA A 240 12.57 -6.87 -20.97
C ALA A 240 11.14 -6.87 -21.53
N THR A 241 10.15 -6.70 -20.67
CA THR A 241 8.76 -6.59 -21.08
C THR A 241 8.58 -5.37 -21.99
N LYS A 242 8.01 -5.57 -23.19
CA LYS A 242 7.72 -4.48 -24.12
C LYS A 242 6.58 -3.62 -23.58
N PHE A 243 6.69 -2.32 -23.79
CA PHE A 243 5.66 -1.36 -23.40
C PHE A 243 5.58 -0.20 -24.37
N GLU A 244 4.51 0.55 -24.26
CA GLU A 244 4.33 1.86 -24.89
C GLU A 244 3.59 2.80 -23.92
N GLY A 245 3.78 4.09 -24.10
CA GLY A 245 3.13 5.10 -23.25
C GLY A 245 3.10 6.49 -23.88
N PRO A 246 2.25 7.39 -23.35
CA PRO A 246 2.15 8.76 -23.80
C PRO A 246 3.41 9.56 -23.46
N THR A 247 3.93 10.30 -24.47
CA THR A 247 5.01 11.28 -24.27
C THR A 247 4.48 12.59 -23.64
N PRO A 248 5.37 13.51 -23.21
CA PRO A 248 4.97 14.86 -22.82
C PRO A 248 4.13 15.60 -23.87
N GLN A 249 4.37 15.33 -25.15
CA GLN A 249 3.63 15.93 -26.28
C GLN A 249 2.29 15.23 -26.55
N GLY A 250 2.00 14.09 -25.89
CA GLY A 250 0.77 13.33 -26.04
C GLY A 250 0.78 12.31 -27.18
N THR A 251 1.92 12.11 -27.84
CA THR A 251 2.11 11.01 -28.80
C THR A 251 2.50 9.72 -28.08
N THR A 252 2.17 8.56 -28.65
CA THR A 252 2.60 7.28 -28.09
C THR A 252 4.02 6.95 -28.52
N LEU A 253 4.84 6.48 -27.57
CA LEU A 253 6.21 6.00 -27.81
C LEU A 253 6.36 4.62 -27.22
N SER A 254 6.90 3.67 -27.98
CA SER A 254 7.21 2.32 -27.50
C SER A 254 8.67 2.19 -27.08
N LEU A 255 8.95 1.17 -26.24
CA LEU A 255 10.32 0.81 -25.89
C LEU A 255 11.16 0.52 -27.14
N ASP A 256 10.61 -0.23 -28.11
CA ASP A 256 11.32 -0.59 -29.35
C ASP A 256 11.77 0.65 -30.15
N GLN A 257 11.01 1.76 -30.12
CA GLN A 257 11.38 3.01 -30.77
C GLN A 257 12.48 3.79 -30.01
N ALA A 258 12.61 3.54 -28.73
CA ALA A 258 13.62 4.18 -27.87
C ALA A 258 14.91 3.37 -27.75
N MET A 259 14.97 2.16 -28.31
CA MET A 259 16.14 1.28 -28.17
C MET A 259 17.37 1.83 -28.87
N GLY A 260 18.53 1.72 -28.19
CA GLY A 260 19.87 1.92 -28.74
C GLY A 260 20.70 0.64 -28.70
N GLN A 261 22.02 0.76 -28.83
CA GLN A 261 22.92 -0.38 -28.57
C GLN A 261 22.79 -0.85 -27.11
N TYR A 262 22.60 0.09 -26.20
CA TYR A 262 22.16 -0.13 -24.82
C TYR A 262 21.08 0.86 -24.49
N THR A 263 20.10 0.44 -23.68
CA THR A 263 19.00 1.33 -23.28
C THR A 263 18.80 1.25 -21.76
N LEU A 264 18.80 2.41 -21.12
CA LEU A 264 18.44 2.52 -19.71
C LEU A 264 16.94 2.81 -19.61
N ILE A 265 16.19 1.90 -19.02
CA ILE A 265 14.80 2.13 -18.61
C ILE A 265 14.85 2.67 -17.18
N ASP A 266 14.38 3.90 -17.00
CA ASP A 266 14.49 4.61 -15.73
C ASP A 266 13.10 4.95 -15.17
N PHE A 267 12.77 4.45 -13.98
CA PHE A 267 11.52 4.73 -13.27
C PHE A 267 11.73 5.81 -12.22
N TRP A 268 11.03 6.91 -12.36
CA TRP A 268 11.20 8.11 -11.54
C TRP A 268 9.89 8.88 -11.33
N ALA A 269 9.93 10.05 -10.70
CA ALA A 269 8.84 11.02 -10.68
C ALA A 269 9.32 12.42 -10.31
N SER A 270 8.59 13.45 -10.70
CA SER A 270 8.93 14.85 -10.38
C SER A 270 8.89 15.16 -8.88
N TRP A 271 8.08 14.45 -8.13
CA TRP A 271 7.95 14.56 -6.66
C TRP A 271 8.98 13.71 -5.89
N CYS A 272 9.70 12.81 -6.57
CA CYS A 272 10.65 11.90 -5.95
C CYS A 272 11.98 12.61 -5.69
N ARG A 273 12.21 13.06 -4.45
CA ARG A 273 13.45 13.74 -4.06
C ARG A 273 14.74 12.92 -4.34
N PRO A 274 14.80 11.62 -4.02
CA PRO A 274 15.97 10.80 -4.36
C PRO A 274 16.22 10.68 -5.87
N CYS A 275 15.13 10.61 -6.68
CA CYS A 275 15.25 10.57 -8.15
C CYS A 275 15.85 11.88 -8.69
N ARG A 276 15.34 13.04 -8.22
CA ARG A 276 15.84 14.36 -8.61
C ARG A 276 17.30 14.57 -8.22
N ALA A 277 17.73 13.95 -7.11
CA ALA A 277 19.14 13.97 -6.70
C ALA A 277 20.03 13.07 -7.60
N GLU A 278 19.47 12.01 -8.19
CA GLU A 278 20.17 11.10 -9.10
C GLU A 278 20.20 11.61 -10.55
N ASN A 279 19.19 12.35 -11.01
CA ASN A 279 19.09 12.83 -12.39
C ASN A 279 20.38 13.49 -12.93
N PRO A 280 21.12 14.32 -12.19
CA PRO A 280 22.41 14.86 -12.69
C PRO A 280 23.45 13.77 -13.01
N ASN A 281 23.43 12.62 -12.35
CA ASN A 281 24.32 11.48 -12.65
C ASN A 281 23.88 10.82 -13.97
N VAL A 282 22.56 10.64 -14.15
CA VAL A 282 21.99 10.08 -15.39
C VAL A 282 22.25 10.99 -16.59
N VAL A 283 22.09 12.32 -16.42
CA VAL A 283 22.42 13.32 -17.46
C VAL A 283 23.90 13.25 -17.86
N ARG A 284 24.81 13.16 -16.89
CA ARG A 284 26.24 13.01 -17.21
C ARG A 284 26.51 11.71 -17.99
N ALA A 285 25.90 10.61 -17.57
CA ALA A 285 26.01 9.34 -18.27
C ALA A 285 25.46 9.43 -19.68
N TYR A 286 24.28 10.03 -19.88
CA TYR A 286 23.67 10.22 -21.20
C TYR A 286 24.60 11.04 -22.12
N ASN A 287 25.04 12.21 -21.67
CA ASN A 287 25.92 13.09 -22.47
C ASN A 287 27.25 12.42 -22.84
N LYS A 288 27.78 11.55 -21.97
CA LYS A 288 29.04 10.84 -22.23
C LYS A 288 28.89 9.66 -23.18
N PHE A 289 27.76 8.93 -23.13
CA PHE A 289 27.62 7.64 -23.79
C PHE A 289 26.56 7.62 -24.91
N HIS A 290 25.76 8.69 -25.08
CA HIS A 290 24.70 8.72 -26.09
C HIS A 290 25.24 8.51 -27.52
N GLU A 291 26.29 9.23 -27.88
CA GLU A 291 26.94 9.08 -29.21
C GLU A 291 27.63 7.71 -29.39
N ARG A 292 27.82 6.97 -28.29
CA ARG A 292 28.35 5.60 -28.31
C ARG A 292 27.25 4.53 -28.36
N GLY A 293 25.98 4.95 -28.44
CA GLY A 293 24.84 4.06 -28.59
C GLY A 293 23.98 3.88 -27.33
N LEU A 294 24.16 4.69 -26.28
CA LEU A 294 23.26 4.71 -25.11
C LEU A 294 22.01 5.51 -25.43
N ASN A 295 20.84 4.89 -25.28
CA ASN A 295 19.56 5.58 -25.15
C ASN A 295 19.00 5.47 -23.72
N ILE A 296 18.07 6.37 -23.37
CA ILE A 296 17.33 6.33 -22.13
C ILE A 296 15.85 6.51 -22.44
N ILE A 297 15.00 5.74 -21.75
CA ILE A 297 13.56 5.96 -21.71
C ILE A 297 13.13 6.02 -20.24
N SER A 298 12.66 7.20 -19.81
CA SER A 298 12.20 7.40 -18.44
C SER A 298 10.69 7.24 -18.37
N VAL A 299 10.22 6.41 -17.46
CA VAL A 299 8.81 6.18 -17.12
C VAL A 299 8.48 6.93 -15.85
N SER A 300 7.58 7.90 -15.93
CA SER A 300 7.23 8.72 -14.76
C SER A 300 6.01 8.18 -14.01
N LEU A 301 6.12 8.16 -12.67
CA LEU A 301 5.03 7.86 -11.74
C LEU A 301 4.37 9.14 -11.20
N ASP A 302 4.27 10.18 -12.02
CA ASP A 302 3.50 11.37 -11.67
C ASP A 302 1.99 11.08 -11.69
N ARG A 303 1.18 11.97 -11.12
CA ARG A 303 -0.27 11.78 -10.97
C ARG A 303 -1.04 12.49 -12.07
N GLU A 304 -2.27 12.08 -12.25
CA GLU A 304 -3.24 12.85 -13.03
C GLU A 304 -3.28 14.31 -12.55
N GLY A 305 -3.34 15.25 -13.49
CA GLY A 305 -3.27 16.70 -13.22
C GLY A 305 -1.87 17.25 -12.90
N GLN A 306 -0.83 16.41 -12.86
CA GLN A 306 0.56 16.85 -12.58
C GLN A 306 1.46 16.87 -13.82
N LYS A 307 0.90 16.85 -15.03
CA LYS A 307 1.65 16.85 -16.30
C LYS A 307 2.62 18.04 -16.38
N ASP A 308 2.17 19.23 -16.02
CA ASP A 308 3.02 20.43 -16.08
C ASP A 308 4.21 20.36 -15.11
N ARG A 309 3.98 19.76 -13.92
CA ARG A 309 5.05 19.51 -12.96
C ARG A 309 6.07 18.50 -13.47
N TRP A 310 5.61 17.43 -14.11
CA TRP A 310 6.46 16.42 -14.73
C TRP A 310 7.30 17.02 -15.86
N THR A 311 6.67 17.73 -16.80
CA THR A 311 7.37 18.36 -17.93
C THR A 311 8.35 19.44 -17.48
N LYS A 312 7.97 20.21 -16.44
CA LYS A 312 8.88 21.20 -15.84
C LYS A 312 10.11 20.50 -15.21
N ALA A 313 9.91 19.37 -14.52
CA ALA A 313 11.01 18.64 -13.90
C ALA A 313 11.99 18.08 -14.94
N ILE A 314 11.50 17.59 -16.09
CA ILE A 314 12.32 17.17 -17.23
C ILE A 314 13.22 18.33 -17.72
N ALA A 315 12.63 19.50 -17.91
CA ALA A 315 13.36 20.69 -18.36
C ALA A 315 14.36 21.20 -17.30
N ASP A 316 13.95 21.30 -16.06
CA ASP A 316 14.80 21.76 -14.96
C ASP A 316 16.04 20.88 -14.76
N ASP A 317 15.90 19.57 -14.93
CA ASP A 317 16.98 18.60 -14.77
C ASP A 317 17.73 18.31 -16.09
N GLN A 318 17.36 18.96 -17.21
CA GLN A 318 18.01 18.80 -18.52
C GLN A 318 18.02 17.35 -19.03
N MET A 319 16.90 16.67 -18.92
CA MET A 319 16.73 15.27 -19.28
C MET A 319 16.35 15.14 -20.77
N ASP A 320 17.33 15.29 -21.68
CA ASP A 320 17.13 15.36 -23.15
C ASP A 320 17.07 13.96 -23.79
N TRP A 321 16.15 13.12 -23.33
CA TRP A 321 15.91 11.77 -23.86
C TRP A 321 14.42 11.43 -23.90
N TYR A 322 14.07 10.15 -24.05
CA TYR A 322 12.68 9.71 -24.18
C TYR A 322 11.96 9.66 -22.83
N HIS A 323 10.72 10.15 -22.80
CA HIS A 323 9.88 10.17 -21.60
C HIS A 323 8.48 9.69 -21.90
N VAL A 324 7.93 8.84 -21.04
CA VAL A 324 6.54 8.37 -21.09
C VAL A 324 5.91 8.38 -19.70
N SER A 325 4.58 8.57 -19.63
CA SER A 325 3.81 8.44 -18.41
C SER A 325 2.31 8.35 -18.72
N ASN A 326 1.61 7.41 -18.08
CA ASN A 326 0.14 7.41 -18.05
C ASN A 326 -0.43 8.30 -16.93
N LEU A 327 0.43 8.92 -16.12
CA LEU A 327 0.08 9.79 -14.99
C LEU A 327 -0.80 9.09 -13.93
N GLN A 328 -0.55 7.80 -13.69
CA GLN A 328 -1.35 6.96 -12.80
C GLN A 328 -0.65 6.65 -11.47
N PHE A 329 0.39 7.41 -11.10
CA PHE A 329 1.12 7.22 -9.84
C PHE A 329 1.62 5.77 -9.69
N TRP A 330 1.38 5.11 -8.55
CA TRP A 330 1.73 3.70 -8.36
C TRP A 330 0.87 2.72 -9.16
N GLN A 331 -0.19 3.18 -9.82
CA GLN A 331 -0.98 2.40 -10.77
C GLN A 331 -0.44 2.50 -12.20
N GLU A 332 0.71 3.17 -12.40
CA GLU A 332 1.37 3.26 -13.71
C GLU A 332 1.56 1.86 -14.32
N PRO A 333 0.90 1.51 -15.44
CA PRO A 333 0.88 0.15 -15.97
C PRO A 333 2.27 -0.39 -16.26
N ILE A 334 3.15 0.45 -16.83
CA ILE A 334 4.53 0.07 -17.16
C ILE A 334 5.32 -0.27 -15.90
N ALA A 335 5.19 0.54 -14.85
CA ALA A 335 5.85 0.30 -13.58
C ALA A 335 5.37 -1.01 -12.93
N ARG A 336 4.08 -1.30 -13.01
CA ARG A 336 3.49 -2.56 -12.51
C ARG A 336 3.98 -3.77 -13.29
N GLU A 337 4.07 -3.70 -14.61
CA GLU A 337 4.59 -4.78 -15.45
C GLU A 337 6.07 -5.09 -15.19
N TYR A 338 6.84 -4.09 -14.78
CA TYR A 338 8.23 -4.25 -14.38
C TYR A 338 8.41 -4.63 -12.90
N GLY A 339 7.33 -4.70 -12.13
CA GLY A 339 7.38 -5.00 -10.70
C GLY A 339 8.07 -3.89 -9.88
N VAL A 340 7.96 -2.63 -10.33
CA VAL A 340 8.55 -1.46 -9.67
C VAL A 340 7.74 -1.11 -8.42
N ARG A 341 8.37 -1.15 -7.26
CA ARG A 341 7.76 -0.89 -5.95
C ARG A 341 8.33 0.33 -5.24
N SER A 342 9.48 0.80 -5.69
CA SER A 342 10.12 2.01 -5.19
C SER A 342 10.90 2.68 -6.30
N ILE A 343 11.00 4.00 -6.24
CA ILE A 343 11.78 4.81 -7.17
C ILE A 343 12.88 5.60 -6.43
N PRO A 344 14.02 5.86 -7.09
CA PRO A 344 14.36 5.50 -8.47
C PRO A 344 14.61 4.00 -8.63
N GLN A 345 14.27 3.43 -9.80
CA GLN A 345 14.62 2.07 -10.19
C GLN A 345 15.01 2.03 -11.66
N THR A 346 16.08 1.31 -12.00
CA THR A 346 16.59 1.26 -13.38
C THR A 346 16.79 -0.17 -13.85
N PHE A 347 16.64 -0.37 -15.17
CA PHE A 347 16.98 -1.59 -15.88
C PHE A 347 17.83 -1.21 -17.08
N LEU A 348 19.02 -1.82 -17.21
CA LEU A 348 19.86 -1.65 -18.38
C LEU A 348 19.65 -2.84 -19.31
N ILE A 349 19.31 -2.58 -20.57
CA ILE A 349 19.08 -3.61 -21.58
C ILE A 349 20.07 -3.45 -22.75
N ASP A 350 20.38 -4.58 -23.40
CA ASP A 350 21.17 -4.62 -24.64
C ASP A 350 20.31 -4.39 -25.89
N ALA A 351 20.92 -4.46 -27.09
CA ALA A 351 20.24 -4.25 -28.35
C ALA A 351 19.17 -5.32 -28.67
N GLU A 352 19.27 -6.51 -28.07
CA GLU A 352 18.29 -7.59 -28.19
C GLU A 352 17.17 -7.46 -27.14
N GLY A 353 17.21 -6.40 -26.31
CA GLY A 353 16.25 -6.14 -25.25
C GLY A 353 16.46 -7.01 -24.01
N ARG A 354 17.61 -7.68 -23.84
CA ARG A 354 17.89 -8.47 -22.63
C ARG A 354 18.34 -7.56 -21.49
N ILE A 355 17.79 -7.78 -20.33
CA ILE A 355 18.20 -7.07 -19.11
C ILE A 355 19.58 -7.56 -18.70
N ILE A 356 20.57 -6.70 -18.76
CA ILE A 356 21.96 -7.00 -18.42
C ILE A 356 22.38 -6.45 -17.06
N ASP A 357 21.62 -5.49 -16.53
CA ASP A 357 21.86 -4.96 -15.19
C ASP A 357 20.60 -4.26 -14.62
N LYS A 358 20.57 -4.03 -13.29
CA LYS A 358 19.45 -3.39 -12.59
C LYS A 358 19.94 -2.45 -11.50
N ASN A 359 19.18 -1.39 -11.23
CA ASN A 359 19.40 -0.48 -10.09
C ASN A 359 20.78 0.21 -10.09
N LEU A 360 21.37 0.41 -11.27
CA LEU A 360 22.60 1.17 -11.42
C LEU A 360 22.38 2.65 -11.10
N ARG A 361 23.27 3.24 -10.30
CA ARG A 361 23.20 4.65 -9.88
C ARG A 361 24.57 5.26 -9.70
N GLY A 362 24.67 6.60 -9.83
CA GLY A 362 25.89 7.36 -9.60
C GLY A 362 27.09 6.79 -10.33
N ALA A 363 28.19 6.64 -9.62
CA ALA A 363 29.44 6.11 -10.16
C ALA A 363 29.33 4.66 -10.70
N ALA A 364 28.42 3.84 -10.14
CA ALA A 364 28.23 2.47 -10.61
C ALA A 364 27.59 2.43 -12.00
N LEU A 365 26.64 3.34 -12.31
CA LEU A 365 26.07 3.47 -13.65
C LEU A 365 27.16 3.83 -14.67
N GLU A 366 27.95 4.86 -14.39
CA GLU A 366 29.00 5.31 -15.29
C GLU A 366 30.08 4.23 -15.49
N ALA A 367 30.53 3.58 -14.43
CA ALA A 367 31.52 2.50 -14.50
C ALA A 367 31.03 1.31 -15.33
N ARG A 368 29.73 0.95 -15.19
CA ARG A 368 29.15 -0.13 -15.98
C ARG A 368 29.05 0.21 -17.46
N LEU A 369 28.65 1.43 -17.79
CA LEU A 369 28.58 1.92 -19.17
C LEU A 369 29.97 2.02 -19.80
N GLU A 370 31.01 2.43 -19.07
CA GLU A 370 32.39 2.45 -19.57
C GLU A 370 32.92 1.05 -19.90
N GLN A 371 32.54 0.02 -19.12
CA GLN A 371 32.87 -1.38 -19.42
C GLN A 371 32.18 -1.88 -20.70
N LEU A 372 30.92 -1.48 -20.94
CA LEU A 372 30.13 -1.93 -22.08
C LEU A 372 30.43 -1.13 -23.36
N MET A 373 30.81 0.14 -23.22
CA MET A 373 31.05 1.08 -24.30
C MET A 373 32.36 1.83 -24.04
N PRO A 374 33.53 1.15 -24.10
CA PRO A 374 34.83 1.79 -23.88
C PRO A 374 35.07 2.91 -24.88
N ALA A 375 35.88 3.88 -24.53
CA ALA A 375 36.33 4.89 -25.45
C ALA A 375 37.09 4.24 -26.61
N PRO A 376 36.93 4.74 -27.86
CA PRO A 376 37.61 4.21 -29.04
C PRO A 376 39.13 4.35 -28.94
#